data_03fe3ac0f540d0f6840196ef4c359502
#
_entry.id   03fe3ac0f540d0f6840196ef4c359502
#
_cell.length_a   1.000
_cell.length_b   1.000
_cell.length_c   1.000
_cell.angle_alpha   90.00
_cell.angle_beta   90.00
_cell.angle_gamma   90.00
#
_symmetry.space_group_name_H-M   'P 1'
#
loop_
_entity.id
_entity.type
_entity.pdbx_description
1 polymer ?
#
loop_
_entity_poly.entity_id
_entity_poly.type
_entity_poly.pdbx_seq_one_letter_code
_entity_poly.pdbx_strand_id
1 'polypeptide(L)'
;MSIDPVEAITPHCAGRMHDRTDGELVSAAVAYDRGVTVTIPPTAPVPDHDEAVYDELTDTVVFRRDRALVTVYGLSPGHLTNIYGVAVAAAVDEQCGTAYCAQIDPRNLEALR
;
A
#
# COMPACT_ATOMS: atom_id res chain seq x y z
N MET A 1 14.65 -8.19 15.68
CA MET A 1 14.40 -8.90 14.43
C MET A 1 15.34 -8.39 13.35
N SER A 2 16.00 -9.30 12.71
CA SER A 2 16.92 -8.93 11.64
C SER A 2 16.22 -9.11 10.30
N ILE A 3 16.06 -8.02 9.58
CA ILE A 3 15.57 -8.02 8.23
C ILE A 3 16.69 -7.50 7.36
N ASP A 4 16.93 -8.17 6.24
CA ASP A 4 17.91 -7.69 5.29
C ASP A 4 17.56 -6.27 4.86
N PRO A 5 18.55 -5.39 4.72
CA PRO A 5 18.27 -4.02 4.26
C PRO A 5 17.66 -4.01 2.86
N VAL A 6 16.85 -3.01 2.59
CA VAL A 6 16.33 -2.78 1.25
C VAL A 6 17.49 -2.33 0.37
N GLU A 7 17.73 -3.06 -0.73
CA GLU A 7 18.82 -2.76 -1.65
C GLU A 7 18.34 -2.14 -2.96
N ALA A 8 17.04 -2.26 -3.26
CA ALA A 8 16.51 -1.78 -4.54
C ALA A 8 15.08 -1.31 -4.40
N ILE A 9 14.71 -0.36 -5.26
CA ILE A 9 13.33 0.05 -5.50
C ILE A 9 13.11 -0.18 -6.98
N THR A 10 12.17 -1.06 -7.34
CA THR A 10 11.91 -1.33 -8.76
C THR A 10 11.39 -0.07 -9.45
N PRO A 11 11.63 0.10 -10.76
CA PRO A 11 11.08 1.23 -11.50
C PRO A 11 9.55 1.31 -11.40
N HIS A 12 8.88 0.16 -11.38
CA HIS A 12 7.44 0.07 -11.19
C HIS A 12 7.02 0.65 -9.82
N CYS A 13 7.73 0.27 -8.75
CA CYS A 13 7.45 0.76 -7.40
C CYS A 13 7.68 2.27 -7.30
N ALA A 14 8.78 2.77 -7.84
CA ALA A 14 9.09 4.20 -7.81
C ALA A 14 8.01 5.02 -8.55
N GLY A 15 7.59 4.55 -9.72
CA GLY A 15 6.53 5.20 -10.48
C GLY A 15 5.19 5.17 -9.76
N ARG A 16 4.83 4.04 -9.16
CA ARG A 16 3.59 3.92 -8.39
C ARG A 16 3.59 4.82 -7.16
N MET A 17 4.73 4.93 -6.48
CA MET A 17 4.84 5.85 -5.33
C MET A 17 4.60 7.29 -5.74
N HIS A 18 5.18 7.72 -6.84
CA HIS A 18 4.96 9.05 -7.38
C HIS A 18 3.48 9.30 -7.70
N ASP A 19 2.83 8.34 -8.35
CA ASP A 19 1.44 8.47 -8.79
C ASP A 19 0.42 8.37 -7.65
N ARG A 20 0.75 7.65 -6.59
CA ARG A 20 -0.20 7.26 -5.53
C ARG A 20 0.00 7.95 -4.20
N THR A 21 1.04 8.77 -4.07
CA THR A 21 1.25 9.57 -2.87
C THR A 21 0.17 10.63 -2.77
N ASP A 22 -0.41 10.74 -1.58
CA ASP A 22 -1.36 11.79 -1.25
C ASP A 22 -0.77 12.58 -0.08
N GLY A 23 -0.65 13.89 -0.24
CA GLY A 23 0.00 14.74 0.75
C GLY A 23 1.48 14.91 0.46
N GLU A 24 2.36 14.44 1.35
CA GLU A 24 3.79 14.60 1.20
C GLU A 24 4.36 13.69 0.11
N LEU A 25 5.11 14.27 -0.83
CA LEU A 25 5.77 13.52 -1.88
C LEU A 25 7.13 13.00 -1.38
N VAL A 26 7.22 11.73 -1.09
CA VAL A 26 8.45 11.09 -0.61
C VAL A 26 8.73 9.82 -1.40
N SER A 27 9.95 9.31 -1.28
CA SER A 27 10.31 8.03 -1.91
C SER A 27 9.66 6.85 -1.18
N ALA A 28 9.53 5.74 -1.89
CA ALA A 28 9.02 4.50 -1.29
C ALA A 28 9.91 4.03 -0.12
N ALA A 29 11.22 4.26 -0.18
CA ALA A 29 12.13 3.89 0.90
C ALA A 29 11.82 4.66 2.18
N VAL A 30 11.53 5.94 2.09
CA VAL A 30 11.17 6.75 3.26
C VAL A 30 9.85 6.28 3.86
N ALA A 31 8.84 6.04 3.03
CA ALA A 31 7.55 5.52 3.49
C ALA A 31 7.71 4.16 4.15
N TYR A 32 8.52 3.28 3.57
CA TYR A 32 8.81 1.97 4.13
C TYR A 32 9.49 2.08 5.52
N ASP A 33 10.47 2.94 5.65
CA ASP A 33 11.24 3.06 6.89
C ASP A 33 10.41 3.62 8.06
N ARG A 34 9.51 4.56 7.78
CA ARG A 34 8.71 5.21 8.85
C ARG A 34 7.35 4.58 9.08
N GLY A 35 6.92 3.70 8.19
CA GLY A 35 5.60 3.08 8.26
C GLY A 35 5.51 1.96 9.29
N VAL A 36 4.31 1.40 9.42
CA VAL A 36 4.06 0.26 10.31
C VAL A 36 3.73 -0.97 9.47
N THR A 37 4.26 -2.12 9.87
CA THR A 37 3.99 -3.38 9.20
C THR A 37 2.53 -3.78 9.38
N VAL A 38 1.89 -4.17 8.28
CA VAL A 38 0.53 -4.70 8.27
C VAL A 38 0.54 -6.08 7.60
N THR A 39 -0.42 -6.91 7.98
CA THR A 39 -0.56 -8.26 7.42
C THR A 39 -1.67 -8.25 6.39
N ILE A 40 -1.33 -8.60 5.15
CA ILE A 40 -2.31 -8.76 4.09
C ILE A 40 -2.75 -10.22 4.05
N PRO A 41 -4.05 -10.52 4.10
CA PRO A 41 -4.53 -11.90 4.08
C PRO A 41 -4.01 -12.65 2.85
N PRO A 42 -3.63 -13.94 2.99
CA PRO A 42 -3.12 -14.71 1.84
C PRO A 42 -4.15 -14.90 0.72
N THR A 43 -5.42 -14.73 1.04
CA THR A 43 -6.51 -14.82 0.06
C THR A 43 -6.71 -13.51 -0.72
N ALA A 44 -6.08 -12.41 -0.31
CA ALA A 44 -6.20 -11.14 -1.02
C ALA A 44 -5.54 -11.23 -2.39
N PRO A 45 -6.14 -10.63 -3.42
CA PRO A 45 -5.59 -10.70 -4.78
C PRO A 45 -4.47 -9.68 -4.99
N VAL A 46 -3.40 -9.80 -4.24
CA VAL A 46 -2.24 -8.90 -4.31
C VAL A 46 -0.99 -9.68 -4.70
N PRO A 47 0.05 -9.01 -5.24
CA PRO A 47 1.29 -9.70 -5.61
C PRO A 47 1.96 -10.36 -4.40
N ASP A 48 2.72 -11.43 -4.66
CA ASP A 48 3.54 -12.05 -3.63
C ASP A 48 4.49 -11.04 -3.02
N HIS A 49 4.59 -11.08 -1.70
CA HIS A 49 5.44 -10.17 -0.94
C HIS A 49 5.85 -10.81 0.37
N ASP A 50 6.92 -10.31 0.96
CA ASP A 50 7.38 -10.74 2.28
C ASP A 50 6.86 -9.82 3.37
N GLU A 51 6.64 -8.55 3.04
CA GLU A 51 6.22 -7.54 3.99
C GLU A 51 5.40 -6.45 3.30
N ALA A 52 4.40 -5.94 4.01
CA ALA A 52 3.63 -4.78 3.61
C ALA A 52 3.70 -3.73 4.72
N VAL A 53 4.00 -2.49 4.38
CA VAL A 53 4.19 -1.40 5.34
C VAL A 53 3.28 -0.23 5.00
N TYR A 54 2.46 0.17 5.97
CA TYR A 54 1.54 1.28 5.83
C TYR A 54 2.18 2.58 6.31
N ASP A 55 2.17 3.60 5.47
CA ASP A 55 2.61 4.96 5.79
C ASP A 55 1.41 5.91 5.79
N GLU A 56 1.02 6.36 6.98
CA GLU A 56 -0.14 7.25 7.10
C GLU A 56 0.11 8.65 6.54
N LEU A 57 1.35 9.09 6.45
CA LEU A 57 1.66 10.43 5.96
C LEU A 57 1.46 10.55 4.45
N THR A 58 1.58 9.45 3.72
CA THR A 58 1.34 9.42 2.28
C THR A 58 0.09 8.64 1.89
N ASP A 59 -0.61 8.04 2.86
CA ASP A 59 -1.77 7.18 2.61
C ASP A 59 -1.42 6.06 1.64
N THR A 60 -0.31 5.37 1.87
CA THR A 60 0.16 4.31 0.99
C THR A 60 0.55 3.06 1.77
N VAL A 61 0.55 1.93 1.06
CA VAL A 61 1.14 0.68 1.54
C VAL A 61 2.22 0.26 0.56
N VAL A 62 3.44 0.11 1.06
CA VAL A 62 4.60 -0.29 0.27
C VAL A 62 4.84 -1.78 0.46
N PHE A 63 4.98 -2.52 -0.62
CA PHE A 63 5.21 -3.95 -0.61
C PHE A 63 6.67 -4.26 -0.86
N ARG A 64 7.22 -5.12 -0.01
CA ARG A 64 8.59 -5.59 -0.12
C ARG A 64 8.62 -7.07 -0.46
N ARG A 65 9.51 -7.45 -1.37
CA ARG A 65 9.84 -8.84 -1.65
C ARG A 65 11.36 -8.98 -1.70
N ASP A 66 11.90 -9.89 -0.86
CA ASP A 66 13.34 -10.03 -0.66
C ASP A 66 13.96 -8.70 -0.24
N ARG A 67 14.88 -8.16 -1.00
CA ARG A 67 15.58 -6.90 -0.72
C ARG A 67 15.10 -5.74 -1.60
N ALA A 68 13.94 -5.90 -2.22
CA ALA A 68 13.41 -4.89 -3.12
C ALA A 68 12.02 -4.43 -2.70
N LEU A 69 11.76 -3.13 -2.83
CA LEU A 69 10.41 -2.59 -2.77
C LEU A 69 9.82 -2.74 -4.16
N VAL A 70 8.72 -3.48 -4.27
CA VAL A 70 8.21 -3.95 -5.57
C VAL A 70 6.96 -3.25 -6.05
N THR A 71 6.10 -2.77 -5.14
CA THR A 71 4.91 -2.03 -5.53
C THR A 71 4.39 -1.18 -4.38
N VAL A 72 3.48 -0.26 -4.70
CA VAL A 72 2.81 0.63 -3.75
C VAL A 72 1.33 0.70 -4.09
N TYR A 73 0.49 0.62 -3.07
CA TYR A 73 -0.94 0.86 -3.20
C TYR A 73 -1.31 2.18 -2.51
N GLY A 74 -1.99 3.06 -3.23
CA GLY A 74 -2.55 4.27 -2.65
C GLY A 74 -3.89 3.96 -1.99
N LEU A 75 -4.14 4.54 -0.83
CA LEU A 75 -5.34 4.29 -0.04
C LEU A 75 -6.34 5.43 -0.02
N SER A 76 -5.97 6.61 -0.54
CA SER A 76 -6.91 7.71 -0.62
C SER A 76 -8.06 7.36 -1.59
N PRO A 77 -9.25 7.96 -1.42
CA PRO A 77 -10.43 7.56 -2.20
C PRO A 77 -10.23 7.56 -3.70
N GLY A 78 -9.43 8.47 -4.24
CA GLY A 78 -9.14 8.54 -5.66
C GLY A 78 -8.31 7.38 -6.19
N HIS A 79 -7.63 6.64 -5.32
CA HIS A 79 -6.77 5.52 -5.68
C HIS A 79 -7.43 4.15 -5.45
N LEU A 80 -8.55 4.09 -4.72
CA LEU A 80 -9.25 2.84 -4.42
C LEU A 80 -10.25 2.53 -5.54
N THR A 81 -9.73 2.14 -6.70
CA THR A 81 -10.51 1.94 -7.92
C THR A 81 -10.58 0.48 -8.37
N ASN A 82 -9.97 -0.45 -7.62
CA ASN A 82 -9.99 -1.87 -7.97
C ASN A 82 -9.94 -2.74 -6.70
N ILE A 83 -10.20 -4.03 -6.87
CA ILE A 83 -10.25 -4.99 -5.76
C ILE A 83 -8.93 -5.14 -5.01
N TYR A 84 -7.81 -4.94 -5.69
CA TYR A 84 -6.49 -5.07 -5.06
C TYR A 84 -6.28 -3.98 -4.00
N GLY A 85 -6.51 -2.74 -4.37
CA GLY A 85 -6.40 -1.61 -3.46
C GLY A 85 -7.41 -1.69 -2.32
N VAL A 86 -8.64 -2.11 -2.60
CA VAL A 86 -9.68 -2.26 -1.57
C VAL A 86 -9.29 -3.34 -0.56
N ALA A 87 -8.73 -4.47 -1.00
CA ALA A 87 -8.27 -5.52 -0.11
C ALA A 87 -7.16 -5.03 0.82
N VAL A 88 -6.21 -4.24 0.30
CA VAL A 88 -5.13 -3.65 1.09
C VAL A 88 -5.70 -2.64 2.08
N ALA A 89 -6.61 -1.77 1.65
CA ALA A 89 -7.25 -0.78 2.52
C ALA A 89 -8.02 -1.44 3.66
N ALA A 90 -8.74 -2.53 3.38
CA ALA A 90 -9.47 -3.27 4.40
C ALA A 90 -8.54 -3.85 5.47
N ALA A 91 -7.39 -4.38 5.06
CA ALA A 91 -6.40 -4.89 6.00
C ALA A 91 -5.84 -3.78 6.90
N VAL A 92 -5.55 -2.62 6.33
CA VAL A 92 -5.08 -1.46 7.09
C VAL A 92 -6.16 -0.97 8.06
N ASP A 93 -7.40 -0.87 7.60
CA ASP A 93 -8.52 -0.44 8.46
C ASP A 93 -8.66 -1.36 9.67
N GLU A 94 -8.55 -2.67 9.47
CA GLU A 94 -8.67 -3.64 10.56
C GLU A 94 -7.53 -3.52 11.56
N GLN A 95 -6.32 -3.32 11.10
CA GLN A 95 -5.13 -3.37 11.95
C GLN A 95 -4.72 -2.03 12.53
N CYS A 96 -5.03 -0.94 11.85
CA CYS A 96 -4.61 0.41 12.23
C CYS A 96 -5.76 1.31 12.68
N GLY A 97 -6.99 0.83 12.63
CA GLY A 97 -8.16 1.60 13.05
C GLY A 97 -8.49 2.77 12.12
N THR A 98 -8.13 2.66 10.85
CA THR A 98 -8.43 3.67 9.84
C THR A 98 -9.81 3.44 9.22
N ALA A 99 -10.22 4.32 8.33
CA ALA A 99 -11.53 4.26 7.68
C ALA A 99 -11.45 4.50 6.17
N TYR A 100 -10.41 3.95 5.52
CA TYR A 100 -10.23 4.14 4.08
C TYR A 100 -11.38 3.56 3.26
N CYS A 101 -11.83 2.35 3.60
CA CYS A 101 -12.91 1.70 2.86
C CYS A 101 -14.23 2.46 2.96
N ALA A 102 -14.47 3.14 4.08
CA ALA A 102 -15.69 3.94 4.27
C ALA A 102 -15.72 5.18 3.38
N GLN A 103 -14.61 5.57 2.81
CA GLN A 103 -14.49 6.77 1.98
C GLN A 103 -14.54 6.48 0.48
N ILE A 104 -14.68 5.22 0.10
CA ILE A 104 -14.73 4.83 -1.32
C ILE A 104 -16.00 5.40 -1.97
N ASP A 105 -15.84 6.03 -3.13
CA ASP A 105 -16.97 6.52 -3.91
C ASP A 105 -17.88 5.34 -4.29
N PRO A 106 -19.19 5.43 -4.04
CA PRO A 106 -20.12 4.35 -4.43
C PRO A 106 -20.05 3.94 -5.90
N ARG A 107 -19.72 4.88 -6.78
CA ARG A 107 -19.56 4.57 -8.22
C ARG A 107 -18.38 3.65 -8.47
N ASN A 108 -17.31 3.78 -7.67
CA ASN A 108 -16.16 2.88 -7.77
C ASN A 108 -16.51 1.48 -7.25
N LEU A 109 -17.36 1.39 -6.22
CA LEU A 109 -17.82 0.10 -5.71
C LEU A 109 -18.60 -0.70 -6.76
N GLU A 110 -19.41 -0.02 -7.58
CA GLU A 110 -20.12 -0.69 -8.67
C GLU A 110 -19.15 -1.24 -9.72
N ALA A 111 -18.09 -0.52 -10.01
CA ALA A 111 -17.06 -0.97 -10.96
C ALA A 111 -16.28 -2.19 -10.48
N LEU A 112 -16.31 -2.48 -9.18
CA LEU A 112 -15.60 -3.61 -8.56
C LEU A 112 -16.39 -4.92 -8.56
N ARG A 113 -17.63 -4.88 -9.00
CA ARG A 113 -18.51 -6.06 -9.02
C ARG A 113 -18.27 -6.95 -10.23
#